data_894844399d3c8fc8bceb057854083f57
#
_entry.id   894844399d3c8fc8bceb057854083f57
#
_cell.length_a   1.000
_cell.length_b   1.000
_cell.length_c   1.000
_cell.angle_alpha   90.00
_cell.angle_beta   90.00
_cell.angle_gamma   90.00
#
_symmetry.space_group_name_H-M   'P 1'
#
loop_
_entity.id
_entity.type
_entity.pdbx_description
1 polymer ?
#
loop_
_entity_poly.entity_id
_entity_poly.type
_entity_poly.pdbx_seq_one_letter_code
_entity_poly.pdbx_strand_id
1 'polypeptide(L)'
;MNKITRARWGAGLACLVLVLSGTTAAQANLTGSTFEAHDGNLAVDLAGNTDWANAAITCTGTSAFCGLDEPTGQQDNSFGNGTKEDTAVPAVVSGQIPNNKSDLTRFYARFLEESNGSTYAYLAWERVQEPNGTTNMDFEFNQSPALSANGVTPVRTAGDVLIKYDLSQGGVNPVLGYHLWVTAGTARTDCEASNSLPCWGTVRSLTGTFEGAINTAEVTDPIAPDAPRLMSVRTFGEAAINLTAAGIVGTDPCVPFSSAYLKSRSSDSFTAALKDFIKPISISGSRCADINVVKTDDDSPGVALQGAVFTLYNDAEPSGGAFDSVTDLAVTPATTCTTGADGKCSFARVQAGNYWVVETTTPAGHDTAVPQAVTLVGGTNVNLAFVDPRDFKVIVLVCKEADNSLYSSTVTVDGVEKSSLGAAPSGLTNSQLCSLGGAAYDDKSHGSHPANVTIPQ
;
A
#
# COMPACT_ATOMS: atom_id res chain seq x y z
N MET A 1 -5.29 -24.54 103.65
CA MET A 1 -5.07 -23.21 103.12
C MET A 1 -4.37 -23.37 101.76
N ASN A 2 -5.13 -23.45 100.67
CA ASN A 2 -4.62 -23.74 99.34
C ASN A 2 -4.61 -22.41 98.54
N LYS A 3 -3.45 -22.00 98.07
CA LYS A 3 -3.30 -20.85 97.13
C LYS A 3 -3.50 -21.39 95.73
N ILE A 4 -4.51 -20.89 95.05
CA ILE A 4 -4.76 -21.17 93.64
C ILE A 4 -3.99 -20.08 92.77
N THR A 5 -3.03 -20.56 92.05
CA THR A 5 -2.29 -19.73 91.10
C THR A 5 -3.02 -19.67 89.74
N ARG A 6 -3.48 -18.50 89.29
CA ARG A 6 -4.13 -18.34 88.01
C ARG A 6 -3.04 -18.05 86.94
N ALA A 7 -2.89 -18.96 86.03
CA ALA A 7 -2.11 -18.71 84.78
C ALA A 7 -2.92 -17.86 83.83
N ARG A 8 -2.34 -16.74 83.36
CA ARG A 8 -2.89 -15.91 82.27
C ARG A 8 -2.34 -16.43 80.96
N TRP A 9 -3.22 -16.86 80.08
CA TRP A 9 -2.92 -17.15 78.68
C TRP A 9 -3.09 -15.84 77.89
N GLY A 10 -1.98 -15.33 77.31
CA GLY A 10 -2.02 -14.25 76.36
C GLY A 10 -2.34 -14.82 74.97
N ALA A 11 -3.50 -14.48 74.46
CA ALA A 11 -3.86 -14.76 73.09
C ALA A 11 -3.19 -13.71 72.17
N GLY A 12 -2.10 -14.09 71.47
CA GLY A 12 -1.51 -13.29 70.42
C GLY A 12 -2.37 -13.35 69.17
N LEU A 13 -3.01 -12.25 68.83
CA LEU A 13 -3.74 -12.10 67.59
C LEU A 13 -2.70 -11.82 66.46
N ALA A 14 -2.36 -12.85 65.68
CA ALA A 14 -1.59 -12.70 64.48
C ALA A 14 -2.50 -12.12 63.39
N CYS A 15 -2.40 -10.82 63.08
CA CYS A 15 -3.00 -10.23 61.90
C CYS A 15 -2.28 -10.76 60.67
N LEU A 16 -2.93 -11.71 59.97
CA LEU A 16 -2.52 -12.12 58.65
C LEU A 16 -2.96 -11.02 57.66
N VAL A 17 -2.04 -10.17 57.27
CA VAL A 17 -2.26 -9.22 56.14
C VAL A 17 -2.25 -10.04 54.87
N LEU A 18 -3.42 -10.38 54.33
CA LEU A 18 -3.56 -10.89 52.97
C LEU A 18 -3.29 -9.69 52.05
N VAL A 19 -2.09 -9.62 51.49
CA VAL A 19 -1.83 -8.79 50.29
C VAL A 19 -2.53 -9.52 49.16
N LEU A 20 -3.76 -9.12 48.84
CA LEU A 20 -4.33 -9.40 47.51
C LEU A 20 -3.51 -8.58 46.52
N SER A 21 -2.47 -9.19 45.96
CA SER A 21 -1.96 -8.76 44.65
C SER A 21 -3.10 -9.00 43.66
N GLY A 22 -3.87 -7.95 43.39
CA GLY A 22 -4.77 -7.95 42.25
C GLY A 22 -3.91 -8.16 41.02
N THR A 23 -3.89 -9.37 40.49
CA THR A 23 -3.50 -9.56 39.09
C THR A 23 -4.59 -8.89 38.30
N THR A 24 -4.34 -7.66 37.83
CA THR A 24 -5.07 -7.13 36.70
C THR A 24 -4.92 -8.17 35.60
N ALA A 25 -6.02 -8.79 35.19
CA ALA A 25 -5.99 -9.65 34.02
C ALA A 25 -5.37 -8.82 32.91
N ALA A 26 -4.22 -9.26 32.39
CA ALA A 26 -3.64 -8.62 31.22
C ALA A 26 -4.73 -8.66 30.15
N GLN A 27 -5.15 -7.49 29.69
CA GLN A 27 -6.14 -7.39 28.64
C GLN A 27 -5.49 -7.97 27.39
N ALA A 28 -6.15 -8.89 26.72
CA ALA A 28 -5.58 -9.53 25.54
C ALA A 28 -5.69 -8.57 24.36
N ASN A 29 -4.66 -8.54 23.53
CA ASN A 29 -4.69 -7.80 22.26
C ASN A 29 -5.88 -8.21 21.40
N LEU A 30 -6.28 -7.34 20.50
CA LEU A 30 -7.33 -7.64 19.51
C LEU A 30 -7.00 -8.96 18.79
N THR A 31 -7.96 -9.86 18.72
CA THR A 31 -7.76 -11.21 18.20
C THR A 31 -7.02 -11.20 16.85
N GLY A 32 -5.87 -11.88 16.81
CA GLY A 32 -5.01 -11.98 15.64
C GLY A 32 -3.97 -10.87 15.52
N SER A 33 -3.93 -9.92 16.43
CA SER A 33 -2.90 -8.88 16.52
C SER A 33 -1.89 -9.20 17.62
N THR A 34 -0.64 -8.78 17.42
CA THR A 34 0.41 -8.75 18.43
C THR A 34 0.72 -7.32 18.90
N PHE A 35 -0.01 -6.34 18.42
CA PHE A 35 0.17 -4.94 18.77
C PHE A 35 -0.64 -4.60 20.02
N GLU A 36 0.00 -3.95 21.00
CA GLU A 36 -0.61 -3.53 22.27
C GLU A 36 -1.23 -2.14 22.10
N ALA A 37 -2.52 -2.08 21.70
CA ALA A 37 -3.24 -0.82 21.49
C ALA A 37 -4.44 -0.68 22.44
N HIS A 38 -4.36 -1.26 23.63
CA HIS A 38 -5.48 -1.36 24.58
C HIS A 38 -5.12 -0.88 25.99
N ASP A 39 -3.88 -0.50 26.23
CA ASP A 39 -3.38 -0.17 27.58
C ASP A 39 -3.17 1.33 27.82
N GLY A 40 -3.17 2.13 26.73
CA GLY A 40 -3.05 3.59 26.81
C GLY A 40 -1.64 4.06 27.11
N ASN A 41 -0.63 3.28 26.70
CA ASN A 41 0.77 3.68 26.78
C ASN A 41 1.51 3.32 25.48
N LEU A 42 2.83 3.54 25.40
CA LEU A 42 3.63 3.28 24.20
C LEU A 42 4.69 2.20 24.44
N ALA A 43 4.75 1.64 25.65
CA ALA A 43 5.77 0.68 26.03
C ALA A 43 5.28 -0.74 25.85
N VAL A 44 6.17 -1.64 25.39
CA VAL A 44 5.83 -3.06 25.28
C VAL A 44 5.71 -3.68 26.66
N ASP A 45 4.54 -4.15 27.02
CA ASP A 45 4.24 -4.78 28.31
C ASP A 45 4.41 -6.30 28.28
N LEU A 46 4.19 -6.95 27.13
CA LEU A 46 4.37 -8.39 26.96
C LEU A 46 5.51 -8.70 25.99
N ALA A 47 6.44 -9.53 26.43
CA ALA A 47 7.57 -9.96 25.58
C ALA A 47 7.08 -10.66 24.31
N GLY A 48 7.55 -10.18 23.17
CA GLY A 48 7.17 -10.69 21.85
C GLY A 48 6.06 -9.89 21.17
N ASN A 49 5.43 -8.95 21.86
CA ASN A 49 4.47 -8.03 21.27
C ASN A 49 5.17 -6.81 20.65
N THR A 50 4.37 -6.05 19.93
CA THR A 50 4.73 -4.74 19.36
C THR A 50 3.91 -3.67 20.04
N ASP A 51 4.53 -2.52 20.30
CA ASP A 51 3.87 -1.29 20.68
C ASP A 51 4.58 -0.12 19.99
N TRP A 52 4.08 1.09 20.15
CA TRP A 52 4.60 2.28 19.47
C TRP A 52 6.10 2.48 19.67
N ALA A 53 6.61 2.21 20.87
CA ALA A 53 8.03 2.35 21.21
C ALA A 53 8.97 1.45 20.39
N ASN A 54 8.51 0.26 19.97
CA ASN A 54 9.31 -0.68 19.16
C ASN A 54 8.78 -0.87 17.72
N ALA A 55 7.75 -0.13 17.33
CA ALA A 55 7.13 -0.22 16.02
C ALA A 55 7.97 0.38 14.87
N ALA A 56 9.23 0.76 15.12
CA ALA A 56 10.14 1.41 14.18
C ALA A 56 9.57 2.70 13.55
N ILE A 57 8.87 3.50 14.35
CA ILE A 57 8.32 4.79 13.94
C ILE A 57 9.34 5.90 14.21
N THR A 58 9.46 6.80 13.26
CA THR A 58 10.20 8.06 13.42
C THR A 58 9.34 9.20 12.91
N CYS A 59 9.31 10.33 13.63
CA CYS A 59 8.59 11.52 13.23
C CYS A 59 9.52 12.57 12.58
N THR A 60 10.65 12.15 12.03
CA THR A 60 11.62 13.02 11.36
C THR A 60 11.59 12.80 9.84
N GLY A 61 11.69 13.89 9.10
CA GLY A 61 11.70 13.84 7.63
C GLY A 61 10.32 13.52 7.04
N THR A 62 10.29 12.69 6.00
CA THR A 62 9.06 12.22 5.35
C THR A 62 8.58 10.91 5.98
N SER A 63 8.36 10.90 7.29
CA SER A 63 7.86 9.69 7.97
C SER A 63 6.51 9.28 7.41
N ALA A 64 6.38 8.00 7.06
CA ALA A 64 5.14 7.43 6.54
C ALA A 64 4.11 7.07 7.63
N PHE A 65 4.47 7.20 8.91
CA PHE A 65 3.67 6.69 10.02
C PHE A 65 3.41 7.70 11.12
N CYS A 66 3.95 8.90 11.02
CA CYS A 66 3.84 9.94 12.05
C CYS A 66 3.54 11.32 11.45
N GLY A 67 2.51 11.97 11.96
CA GLY A 67 2.21 13.37 11.71
C GLY A 67 2.52 14.21 12.95
N LEU A 68 3.08 15.41 12.74
CA LEU A 68 3.40 16.39 13.78
C LEU A 68 2.66 17.69 13.53
N ASP A 69 2.30 18.35 14.62
CA ASP A 69 1.77 19.71 14.62
C ASP A 69 2.38 20.54 15.77
N GLU A 70 2.32 21.84 15.62
CA GLU A 70 2.76 22.77 16.66
C GLU A 70 1.66 22.96 17.69
N PRO A 71 1.97 22.94 18.98
CA PRO A 71 0.98 23.28 19.98
C PRO A 71 0.56 24.74 19.84
N THR A 72 -0.66 25.04 20.20
CA THR A 72 -1.33 26.33 20.05
C THR A 72 -0.43 27.56 20.05
N GLY A 73 -0.47 28.35 19.00
CA GLY A 73 0.40 29.52 18.81
C GLY A 73 0.20 30.16 17.44
N GLN A 74 1.08 31.11 17.07
CA GLN A 74 1.00 31.79 15.78
C GLN A 74 1.40 30.92 14.59
N GLN A 75 2.15 29.86 14.83
CA GLN A 75 2.62 28.91 13.79
C GLN A 75 1.65 27.74 13.62
N ASP A 76 0.75 27.56 14.55
CA ASP A 76 -0.27 26.56 14.51
C ASP A 76 -1.32 26.88 13.43
N ASN A 77 -1.90 25.85 12.80
CA ASN A 77 -2.96 25.94 11.81
C ASN A 77 -4.17 25.18 12.29
N SER A 78 -5.36 25.76 12.12
CA SER A 78 -6.59 25.15 12.54
C SER A 78 -7.72 25.32 11.51
N PHE A 79 -8.84 24.63 11.73
CA PHE A 79 -10.04 24.83 10.92
C PHE A 79 -10.78 26.10 11.35
N GLY A 80 -11.12 26.92 10.36
CA GLY A 80 -11.83 28.21 10.57
C GLY A 80 -13.31 28.17 10.21
N ASN A 81 -13.97 29.28 10.48
CA ASN A 81 -15.33 29.57 10.01
C ASN A 81 -16.43 28.56 10.39
N GLY A 82 -16.21 27.78 11.46
CA GLY A 82 -17.16 26.74 11.87
C GLY A 82 -17.32 25.60 10.89
N THR A 83 -16.28 25.30 10.13
CA THR A 83 -16.18 24.16 9.20
C THR A 83 -16.68 22.86 9.83
N LYS A 84 -17.35 22.04 9.04
CA LYS A 84 -17.93 20.75 9.44
C LYS A 84 -17.29 19.60 8.68
N GLU A 85 -17.50 18.37 9.14
CA GLU A 85 -16.95 17.17 8.54
C GLU A 85 -17.30 17.00 7.05
N ASP A 86 -18.54 17.32 6.66
CA ASP A 86 -19.00 17.22 5.28
C ASP A 86 -18.47 18.33 4.35
N THR A 87 -17.71 19.30 4.87
CA THR A 87 -17.13 20.35 4.05
C THR A 87 -16.01 19.78 3.18
N ALA A 88 -16.20 19.76 1.86
CA ALA A 88 -15.25 19.17 0.92
C ALA A 88 -13.89 19.89 0.90
N VAL A 89 -13.90 21.22 1.05
CA VAL A 89 -12.71 22.06 1.17
C VAL A 89 -12.84 22.90 2.45
N PRO A 90 -12.37 22.40 3.59
CA PRO A 90 -12.42 23.10 4.86
C PRO A 90 -11.69 24.45 4.83
N ALA A 91 -12.23 25.44 5.52
CA ALA A 91 -11.51 26.69 5.75
C ALA A 91 -10.37 26.46 6.73
N VAL A 92 -9.17 26.88 6.36
CA VAL A 92 -7.96 26.81 7.19
C VAL A 92 -7.57 28.20 7.60
N VAL A 93 -7.23 28.39 8.87
CA VAL A 93 -6.73 29.64 9.46
C VAL A 93 -5.46 29.37 10.23
N SER A 94 -4.59 30.40 10.32
CA SER A 94 -3.39 30.35 11.17
C SER A 94 -3.72 30.90 12.54
N GLY A 95 -3.15 30.33 13.56
CA GLY A 95 -3.20 30.86 14.91
C GLY A 95 -3.89 29.95 15.91
N GLN A 96 -4.24 30.54 17.01
CA GLN A 96 -4.59 29.88 18.26
C GLN A 96 -5.89 29.06 18.17
N ILE A 97 -5.85 27.83 18.66
CA ILE A 97 -7.03 26.99 18.87
C ILE A 97 -7.77 27.45 20.12
N PRO A 98 -9.04 27.87 20.03
CA PRO A 98 -9.76 28.48 21.16
C PRO A 98 -9.96 27.54 22.36
N ASN A 99 -9.70 26.26 22.21
CA ASN A 99 -9.91 25.26 23.25
C ASN A 99 -8.82 24.19 23.17
N ASN A 100 -7.78 24.33 23.98
CA ASN A 100 -6.61 23.47 24.00
C ASN A 100 -6.89 21.97 24.17
N LYS A 101 -8.06 21.57 24.62
CA LYS A 101 -8.46 20.15 24.65
C LYS A 101 -8.61 19.51 23.27
N SER A 102 -8.81 20.32 22.24
CA SER A 102 -8.91 19.92 20.84
C SER A 102 -7.65 20.20 20.03
N ASP A 103 -6.62 20.71 20.67
CA ASP A 103 -5.32 21.08 20.10
C ASP A 103 -4.46 19.82 20.04
N LEU A 104 -4.10 19.41 18.83
CA LEU A 104 -3.39 18.17 18.51
C LEU A 104 -1.90 18.46 18.39
N THR A 105 -1.06 17.50 18.74
CA THR A 105 0.41 17.66 18.63
C THR A 105 1.07 16.57 17.81
N ARG A 106 0.47 15.37 17.83
CA ARG A 106 1.07 14.23 17.15
C ARG A 106 0.01 13.15 16.86
N PHE A 107 0.21 12.39 15.79
CA PHE A 107 -0.50 11.13 15.60
C PHE A 107 0.40 10.09 14.96
N TYR A 108 0.04 8.83 15.19
CA TYR A 108 0.63 7.68 14.54
C TYR A 108 -0.46 6.91 13.79
N ALA A 109 -0.12 6.42 12.60
CA ALA A 109 -1.00 5.56 11.82
C ALA A 109 -0.17 4.51 11.11
N ARG A 110 -0.49 3.22 11.33
CA ARG A 110 0.21 2.11 10.71
C ARG A 110 -0.79 1.07 10.22
N PHE A 111 -0.56 0.52 9.04
CA PHE A 111 -1.34 -0.57 8.48
C PHE A 111 -0.46 -1.81 8.37
N LEU A 112 -0.92 -2.93 8.93
CA LEU A 112 -0.22 -4.20 8.87
C LEU A 112 -1.20 -5.31 8.53
N GLU A 113 -0.73 -6.27 7.72
CA GLU A 113 -1.35 -7.58 7.65
C GLU A 113 -0.71 -8.46 8.69
N GLU A 114 -1.52 -9.01 9.56
CA GLU A 114 -1.07 -9.93 10.58
C GLU A 114 -1.01 -11.37 10.04
N SER A 115 -0.40 -12.26 10.81
CA SER A 115 -0.20 -13.66 10.41
C SER A 115 -1.48 -14.45 10.08
N ASN A 116 -2.63 -13.94 10.49
CA ASN A 116 -3.95 -14.49 10.17
C ASN A 116 -4.50 -14.03 8.80
N GLY A 117 -3.72 -13.26 8.02
CA GLY A 117 -4.11 -12.72 6.72
C GLY A 117 -5.10 -11.55 6.78
N SER A 118 -5.40 -11.02 7.96
CA SER A 118 -6.24 -9.83 8.13
C SER A 118 -5.40 -8.57 8.19
N THR A 119 -5.91 -7.49 7.59
CA THR A 119 -5.31 -6.17 7.67
C THR A 119 -5.82 -5.40 8.87
N TYR A 120 -4.89 -4.86 9.66
CA TYR A 120 -5.17 -4.03 10.83
C TYR A 120 -4.70 -2.60 10.60
N ALA A 121 -5.44 -1.64 11.15
CA ALA A 121 -4.99 -0.27 11.35
C ALA A 121 -4.66 -0.08 12.83
N TYR A 122 -3.46 0.43 13.11
CA TYR A 122 -3.03 0.87 14.44
C TYR A 122 -2.95 2.38 14.41
N LEU A 123 -3.61 3.03 15.36
CA LEU A 123 -3.82 4.46 15.40
C LEU A 123 -3.48 4.98 16.78
N ALA A 124 -2.81 6.14 16.86
CA ALA A 124 -2.65 6.86 18.10
C ALA A 124 -2.69 8.38 17.87
N TRP A 125 -3.08 9.10 18.87
CA TRP A 125 -3.16 10.55 18.85
C TRP A 125 -2.67 11.16 20.18
N GLU A 126 -2.15 12.36 20.08
CA GLU A 126 -1.75 13.17 21.22
C GLU A 126 -2.36 14.57 21.13
N ARG A 127 -2.69 15.13 22.27
CA ARG A 127 -3.19 16.51 22.38
C ARG A 127 -2.51 17.26 23.51
N VAL A 128 -2.59 18.58 23.42
CA VAL A 128 -1.89 19.49 24.35
C VAL A 128 -2.34 19.34 25.79
N GLN A 129 -3.65 19.12 26.04
CA GLN A 129 -4.19 19.26 27.37
C GLN A 129 -5.32 18.27 27.67
N GLU A 130 -5.42 17.86 28.91
CA GLU A 130 -6.53 17.06 29.44
C GLU A 130 -7.87 17.73 29.14
N PRO A 131 -8.88 16.99 28.64
CA PRO A 131 -10.15 17.58 28.25
C PRO A 131 -10.98 18.00 29.47
N ASN A 132 -11.59 19.16 29.35
CA ASN A 132 -12.71 19.56 30.17
C ASN A 132 -13.99 19.45 29.34
N GLY A 133 -14.63 18.27 29.40
CA GLY A 133 -15.82 17.93 28.60
C GLY A 133 -15.50 17.11 27.36
N THR A 134 -16.48 16.97 26.48
CA THR A 134 -16.43 16.13 25.29
C THR A 134 -15.54 16.71 24.20
N THR A 135 -14.82 15.87 23.52
CA THR A 135 -14.06 16.17 22.30
C THR A 135 -13.96 14.88 21.48
N ASN A 136 -13.72 14.98 20.20
CA ASN A 136 -13.53 13.82 19.32
C ASN A 136 -12.26 13.96 18.52
N MET A 137 -11.66 12.81 18.22
CA MET A 137 -10.56 12.67 17.26
C MET A 137 -11.08 11.88 16.08
N ASP A 138 -10.81 12.36 14.86
CA ASP A 138 -11.26 11.72 13.64
C ASP A 138 -10.06 11.46 12.74
N PHE A 139 -9.76 10.19 12.48
CA PHE A 139 -8.74 9.79 11.51
C PHE A 139 -9.39 9.67 10.14
N GLU A 140 -8.87 10.40 9.16
CA GLU A 140 -9.35 10.31 7.79
C GLU A 140 -8.29 9.65 6.90
N PHE A 141 -8.72 8.62 6.16
CA PHE A 141 -7.90 7.85 5.21
C PHE A 141 -8.40 8.07 3.80
N ASN A 142 -7.55 8.59 2.94
CA ASN A 142 -7.90 8.96 1.59
C ASN A 142 -7.13 8.13 0.56
N GLN A 143 -7.84 7.70 -0.48
CA GLN A 143 -7.26 6.95 -1.60
C GLN A 143 -6.41 7.84 -2.51
N SER A 144 -6.78 9.12 -2.64
CA SER A 144 -6.02 10.10 -3.42
C SER A 144 -4.97 10.80 -2.55
N PRO A 145 -3.71 10.92 -3.00
CA PRO A 145 -2.70 11.73 -2.34
C PRO A 145 -2.83 13.23 -2.67
N ALA A 146 -3.73 13.59 -3.61
CA ALA A 146 -3.88 14.98 -4.04
C ALA A 146 -4.52 15.84 -2.95
N LEU A 147 -3.98 17.06 -2.77
CA LEU A 147 -4.55 18.04 -1.84
C LEU A 147 -5.65 18.87 -2.53
N SER A 148 -6.65 19.24 -1.76
CA SER A 148 -7.73 20.12 -2.19
C SER A 148 -7.23 21.57 -2.38
N ALA A 149 -8.12 22.47 -2.81
CA ALA A 149 -7.77 23.85 -3.12
C ALA A 149 -7.22 24.66 -1.92
N ASN A 150 -7.42 24.20 -0.68
CA ASN A 150 -6.81 24.82 0.50
C ASN A 150 -5.33 24.43 0.71
N GLY A 151 -4.79 23.50 -0.09
CA GLY A 151 -3.41 23.04 -0.03
C GLY A 151 -3.06 22.19 1.20
N VAL A 152 -4.04 21.78 1.99
CA VAL A 152 -3.83 21.09 3.27
C VAL A 152 -4.64 19.79 3.36
N THR A 153 -5.94 19.83 3.06
CA THR A 153 -6.82 18.66 3.19
C THR A 153 -6.83 17.84 1.91
N PRO A 154 -6.94 16.50 1.96
CA PRO A 154 -7.01 15.68 0.76
C PRO A 154 -8.24 15.94 -0.10
N VAL A 155 -8.13 15.64 -1.40
CA VAL A 155 -9.27 15.48 -2.28
C VAL A 155 -9.94 14.16 -1.96
N ARG A 156 -11.18 14.21 -1.48
CA ARG A 156 -11.94 13.01 -1.12
C ARG A 156 -12.51 12.31 -2.35
N THR A 157 -12.43 10.99 -2.34
CA THR A 157 -13.00 10.10 -3.34
C THR A 157 -13.99 9.13 -2.72
N ALA A 158 -14.93 8.59 -3.51
CA ALA A 158 -15.90 7.63 -3.01
C ALA A 158 -15.21 6.45 -2.33
N GLY A 159 -15.64 6.11 -1.11
CA GLY A 159 -15.04 5.02 -0.34
C GLY A 159 -13.86 5.43 0.56
N ASP A 160 -13.46 6.70 0.57
CA ASP A 160 -12.56 7.20 1.63
C ASP A 160 -13.17 6.98 3.00
N VAL A 161 -12.35 6.78 4.00
CA VAL A 161 -12.78 6.34 5.34
C VAL A 161 -12.49 7.40 6.38
N LEU A 162 -13.47 7.65 7.23
CA LEU A 162 -13.32 8.44 8.45
C LEU A 162 -13.54 7.53 9.65
N ILE A 163 -12.53 7.30 10.47
CA ILE A 163 -12.64 6.62 11.76
C ILE A 163 -12.98 7.66 12.82
N LYS A 164 -14.18 7.54 13.37
CA LYS A 164 -14.63 8.35 14.50
C LYS A 164 -14.10 7.73 15.79
N TYR A 165 -13.29 8.47 16.55
CA TYR A 165 -12.80 8.10 17.87
C TYR A 165 -13.52 8.93 18.91
N ASP A 166 -14.62 8.42 19.44
CA ASP A 166 -15.52 9.13 20.34
C ASP A 166 -15.03 9.07 21.78
N LEU A 167 -14.86 10.25 22.38
CA LEU A 167 -14.40 10.49 23.73
C LEU A 167 -15.48 11.12 24.60
N SER A 168 -16.72 10.69 24.45
CA SER A 168 -17.87 11.22 25.18
C SER A 168 -17.63 11.24 26.69
N GLN A 169 -18.03 12.35 27.33
CA GLN A 169 -17.96 12.56 28.77
C GLN A 169 -16.53 12.53 29.36
N GLY A 170 -15.51 12.80 28.56
CA GLY A 170 -14.12 12.71 28.98
C GLY A 170 -13.71 11.29 29.35
N GLY A 171 -14.41 10.28 28.78
CA GLY A 171 -14.25 8.87 29.06
C GLY A 171 -12.84 8.36 28.70
N VAL A 172 -12.44 7.33 29.42
CA VAL A 172 -11.21 6.58 29.17
C VAL A 172 -11.46 5.33 28.33
N ASN A 173 -12.71 5.07 27.98
CA ASN A 173 -13.11 3.95 27.13
C ASN A 173 -13.61 4.53 25.79
N PRO A 174 -12.80 4.51 24.74
CA PRO A 174 -13.20 5.04 23.44
C PRO A 174 -14.27 4.17 22.80
N VAL A 175 -15.16 4.82 22.04
CA VAL A 175 -16.12 4.14 21.17
C VAL A 175 -15.79 4.51 19.75
N LEU A 176 -15.49 3.50 18.93
CA LEU A 176 -15.12 3.71 17.54
C LEU A 176 -16.25 3.32 16.59
N GLY A 177 -16.33 4.09 15.53
CA GLY A 177 -17.16 3.84 14.36
C GLY A 177 -16.49 4.39 13.13
N TYR A 178 -17.03 4.09 11.95
CA TYR A 178 -16.50 4.64 10.71
C TYR A 178 -17.60 5.12 9.77
N HIS A 179 -17.21 6.04 8.91
CA HIS A 179 -18.03 6.57 7.82
C HIS A 179 -17.27 6.36 6.50
N LEU A 180 -18.02 6.22 5.41
CA LEU A 180 -17.47 6.20 4.05
C LEU A 180 -17.86 7.49 3.33
N TRP A 181 -16.96 8.05 2.52
CA TRP A 181 -17.29 9.19 1.67
C TRP A 181 -18.21 8.75 0.54
N VAL A 182 -19.37 9.37 0.45
CA VAL A 182 -20.46 9.06 -0.49
C VAL A 182 -20.58 10.18 -1.51
N THR A 183 -20.47 9.84 -2.80
CA THR A 183 -20.56 10.80 -3.92
C THR A 183 -21.80 10.63 -4.79
N ALA A 184 -22.53 9.51 -4.62
CA ALA A 184 -23.74 9.20 -5.37
C ALA A 184 -24.76 8.49 -4.45
N GLY A 185 -26.04 8.64 -4.73
CA GLY A 185 -27.13 8.06 -3.94
C GLY A 185 -28.14 9.11 -3.50
N THR A 186 -28.82 8.86 -2.38
CA THR A 186 -29.82 9.76 -1.82
C THR A 186 -29.30 10.39 -0.52
N ALA A 187 -28.86 11.64 -0.56
CA ALA A 187 -28.22 12.30 0.58
C ALA A 187 -29.01 12.17 1.90
N ARG A 188 -30.33 12.26 1.85
CA ARG A 188 -31.20 12.20 3.03
C ARG A 188 -31.15 10.86 3.78
N THR A 189 -30.82 9.76 3.09
CA THR A 189 -30.73 8.41 3.67
C THR A 189 -29.31 7.92 3.82
N ASP A 190 -28.42 8.44 3.00
CA ASP A 190 -27.07 7.89 2.86
C ASP A 190 -26.02 8.74 3.60
N CYS A 191 -26.34 10.01 3.92
CA CYS A 191 -25.45 10.91 4.67
C CYS A 191 -25.74 10.90 6.17
N GLU A 192 -24.70 11.04 6.99
CA GLU A 192 -24.82 11.13 8.45
C GLU A 192 -25.49 12.45 8.90
N ALA A 193 -25.08 13.56 8.30
CA ALA A 193 -25.55 14.88 8.74
C ALA A 193 -25.96 15.81 7.62
N SER A 194 -25.47 15.64 6.41
CA SER A 194 -25.74 16.50 5.26
C SER A 194 -27.02 16.09 4.53
N ASN A 195 -27.69 17.06 3.94
CA ASN A 195 -28.81 16.83 3.00
C ASN A 195 -28.38 16.96 1.52
N SER A 196 -27.07 16.99 1.27
CA SER A 196 -26.50 17.10 -0.08
C SER A 196 -25.26 16.23 -0.23
N LEU A 197 -25.07 15.69 -1.41
CA LEU A 197 -23.85 14.99 -1.80
C LEU A 197 -22.82 15.97 -2.35
N PRO A 198 -21.52 15.66 -2.23
CA PRO A 198 -20.97 14.53 -1.49
C PRO A 198 -20.99 14.74 0.03
N CYS A 199 -20.94 13.64 0.80
CA CYS A 199 -21.02 13.68 2.25
C CYS A 199 -20.35 12.46 2.89
N TRP A 200 -20.12 12.50 4.21
CA TRP A 200 -19.85 11.29 4.97
C TRP A 200 -21.14 10.49 5.17
N GLY A 201 -21.09 9.22 4.84
CA GLY A 201 -22.21 8.30 4.98
C GLY A 201 -22.59 8.03 6.44
N THR A 202 -23.70 7.34 6.66
CA THR A 202 -24.15 6.94 8.00
C THR A 202 -23.09 6.14 8.75
N VAL A 203 -23.00 6.34 10.08
CA VAL A 203 -22.01 5.68 10.92
C VAL A 203 -22.19 4.16 10.90
N ARG A 204 -21.07 3.45 10.80
CA ARG A 204 -20.97 1.99 10.93
C ARG A 204 -20.20 1.66 12.19
N SER A 205 -20.72 0.74 13.00
CA SER A 205 -20.08 0.34 14.26
C SER A 205 -18.85 -0.50 14.00
N LEU A 206 -17.80 -0.29 14.81
CA LEU A 206 -16.61 -1.14 14.87
C LEU A 206 -16.64 -2.11 16.06
N THR A 207 -17.75 -2.20 16.80
CA THR A 207 -17.87 -3.07 17.96
C THR A 207 -17.49 -4.51 17.62
N GLY A 208 -16.55 -5.07 18.40
CA GLY A 208 -16.03 -6.42 18.19
C GLY A 208 -14.91 -6.55 17.17
N THR A 209 -14.56 -5.47 16.45
CA THR A 209 -13.46 -5.42 15.47
C THR A 209 -12.39 -4.39 15.82
N PHE A 210 -12.49 -3.76 16.98
CA PHE A 210 -11.49 -2.85 17.51
C PHE A 210 -11.22 -3.07 18.99
N GLU A 211 -10.09 -2.61 19.42
CA GLU A 211 -9.75 -2.28 20.81
C GLU A 211 -9.15 -0.88 20.86
N GLY A 212 -9.09 -0.28 22.03
CA GLY A 212 -8.45 1.01 22.19
C GLY A 212 -8.51 1.50 23.62
N ALA A 213 -7.60 2.39 23.96
CA ALA A 213 -7.44 2.97 25.28
C ALA A 213 -7.05 4.43 25.24
N ILE A 214 -7.19 5.09 26.39
CA ILE A 214 -6.69 6.43 26.66
C ILE A 214 -5.86 6.34 27.93
N ASN A 215 -4.73 7.03 28.00
CA ASN A 215 -3.89 6.98 29.17
C ASN A 215 -4.60 7.50 30.43
N THR A 216 -4.63 6.68 31.45
CA THR A 216 -5.23 6.99 32.77
C THR A 216 -4.21 7.48 33.79
N ALA A 217 -2.93 7.44 33.44
CA ALA A 217 -1.78 7.94 34.18
C ALA A 217 -0.87 8.73 33.23
N GLU A 218 0.13 9.40 33.79
CA GLU A 218 1.20 9.98 32.97
C GLU A 218 1.94 8.87 32.23
N VAL A 219 2.20 9.06 30.94
CA VAL A 219 2.96 8.14 30.09
C VAL A 219 4.07 8.87 29.34
N THR A 220 5.10 8.14 28.98
CA THR A 220 6.25 8.70 28.27
C THR A 220 6.23 8.25 26.82
N ASP A 221 6.28 9.22 25.89
CA ASP A 221 6.54 8.95 24.47
C ASP A 221 8.05 8.93 24.23
N PRO A 222 8.63 7.80 23.85
CA PRO A 222 10.05 7.67 23.54
C PRO A 222 10.42 8.03 22.10
N ILE A 223 9.44 8.43 21.26
CA ILE A 223 9.63 8.60 19.81
C ILE A 223 10.12 10.01 19.49
N ALA A 224 11.24 10.10 18.76
CA ALA A 224 11.79 11.38 18.30
C ALA A 224 10.85 12.10 17.29
N PRO A 225 10.92 13.44 17.15
CA PRO A 225 11.80 14.37 17.87
C PRO A 225 11.31 14.66 19.29
N ASP A 226 12.15 15.32 20.08
CA ASP A 226 11.85 15.78 21.43
C ASP A 226 11.60 14.68 22.47
N ALA A 227 12.03 13.46 22.16
CA ALA A 227 11.94 12.34 23.09
C ALA A 227 13.02 12.43 24.21
N PRO A 228 12.69 11.97 25.43
CA PRO A 228 11.40 11.46 25.87
C PRO A 228 10.44 12.62 26.21
N ARG A 229 9.15 12.49 25.82
CA ARG A 229 8.10 13.46 26.15
C ARG A 229 7.14 12.86 27.18
N LEU A 230 6.89 13.60 28.24
CA LEU A 230 5.93 13.22 29.26
C LEU A 230 4.54 13.73 28.87
N MET A 231 3.59 12.83 28.77
CA MET A 231 2.20 13.12 28.46
C MET A 231 1.35 12.99 29.70
N SER A 232 0.58 14.02 30.02
CA SER A 232 -0.33 14.03 31.17
C SER A 232 -1.53 13.10 30.93
N VAL A 233 -2.29 12.86 31.99
CA VAL A 233 -3.48 12.02 31.96
C VAL A 233 -4.46 12.47 30.86
N ARG A 234 -4.99 11.52 30.08
CA ARG A 234 -5.98 11.74 29.02
C ARG A 234 -5.50 12.63 27.86
N THR A 235 -4.18 12.69 27.62
CA THR A 235 -3.63 13.39 26.46
C THR A 235 -3.06 12.48 25.38
N PHE A 236 -3.06 11.19 25.61
CA PHE A 236 -2.74 10.14 24.65
C PHE A 236 -3.89 9.16 24.52
N GLY A 237 -4.15 8.69 23.30
CA GLY A 237 -5.08 7.61 23.03
C GLY A 237 -4.66 6.82 21.82
N GLU A 238 -5.06 5.56 21.80
CA GLU A 238 -4.68 4.59 20.79
C GLU A 238 -5.82 3.64 20.47
N ALA A 239 -5.72 2.97 19.33
CA ALA A 239 -6.64 1.90 18.93
C ALA A 239 -6.00 0.95 17.92
N ALA A 240 -6.41 -0.31 17.96
CA ALA A 240 -6.25 -1.28 16.89
C ALA A 240 -7.61 -1.60 16.26
N ILE A 241 -7.67 -1.69 14.95
CA ILE A 241 -8.90 -2.00 14.20
C ILE A 241 -8.60 -3.10 13.20
N ASN A 242 -9.31 -4.21 13.25
CA ASN A 242 -9.28 -5.23 12.20
C ASN A 242 -10.13 -4.74 11.02
N LEU A 243 -9.49 -4.13 10.03
CA LEU A 243 -10.15 -3.53 8.86
C LEU A 243 -10.84 -4.59 7.98
N THR A 244 -10.26 -5.79 7.91
CA THR A 244 -10.84 -6.91 7.15
C THR A 244 -12.13 -7.41 7.82
N ALA A 245 -12.10 -7.65 9.13
CA ALA A 245 -13.29 -8.07 9.87
C ALA A 245 -14.37 -6.99 9.92
N ALA A 246 -13.98 -5.71 9.94
CA ALA A 246 -14.89 -4.57 9.86
C ALA A 246 -15.51 -4.37 8.46
N GLY A 247 -15.02 -5.07 7.43
CA GLY A 247 -15.46 -4.92 6.05
C GLY A 247 -15.06 -3.57 5.41
N ILE A 248 -14.04 -2.91 5.96
CA ILE A 248 -13.49 -1.66 5.43
C ILE A 248 -12.57 -1.96 4.24
N VAL A 249 -11.74 -2.98 4.39
CA VAL A 249 -10.94 -3.55 3.30
C VAL A 249 -11.40 -4.99 3.08
N GLY A 250 -11.39 -5.43 1.81
CA GLY A 250 -11.66 -6.83 1.48
C GLY A 250 -10.48 -7.73 1.88
N THR A 251 -10.49 -8.95 1.34
CA THR A 251 -9.34 -9.86 1.42
C THR A 251 -8.18 -9.45 0.50
N ASP A 252 -8.32 -8.33 -0.20
CA ASP A 252 -7.26 -7.71 -1.00
C ASP A 252 -6.18 -7.16 -0.04
N PRO A 253 -4.95 -7.65 -0.10
CA PRO A 253 -3.86 -7.19 0.76
C PRO A 253 -3.46 -5.74 0.50
N CYS A 254 -3.93 -5.16 -0.59
CA CYS A 254 -3.62 -3.80 -0.99
C CYS A 254 -4.59 -2.81 -0.33
N VAL A 255 -4.21 -2.25 0.79
CA VAL A 255 -4.98 -1.16 1.41
C VAL A 255 -5.07 0.01 0.42
N PRO A 256 -6.27 0.48 0.10
CA PRO A 256 -6.46 1.49 -0.96
C PRO A 256 -6.04 2.91 -0.56
N PHE A 257 -5.57 3.12 0.67
CA PHE A 257 -5.31 4.45 1.20
C PHE A 257 -3.88 4.92 0.91
N SER A 258 -3.77 6.16 0.40
CA SER A 258 -2.50 6.83 0.10
C SER A 258 -2.11 7.86 1.15
N SER A 259 -3.08 8.35 1.93
CA SER A 259 -2.83 9.34 2.97
C SER A 259 -3.71 9.14 4.20
N ALA A 260 -3.18 9.56 5.33
CA ALA A 260 -3.91 9.66 6.60
C ALA A 260 -3.71 11.03 7.20
N TYR A 261 -4.74 11.58 7.82
CA TYR A 261 -4.59 12.74 8.68
C TYR A 261 -5.55 12.70 9.85
N LEU A 262 -5.20 13.43 10.91
CA LEU A 262 -5.97 13.51 12.12
C LEU A 262 -6.67 14.85 12.21
N LYS A 263 -7.92 14.84 12.68
CA LYS A 263 -8.75 16.03 12.96
C LYS A 263 -9.31 15.96 14.36
N SER A 264 -9.63 17.11 14.95
CA SER A 264 -10.39 17.18 16.17
C SER A 264 -11.71 17.93 15.97
N ARG A 265 -12.74 17.56 16.74
CA ARG A 265 -14.03 18.27 16.81
C ARG A 265 -14.30 18.80 18.20
N SER A 266 -15.12 19.83 18.27
CA SER A 266 -15.49 20.47 19.55
C SER A 266 -16.38 19.60 20.44
N SER A 267 -17.03 18.57 19.89
CA SER A 267 -17.87 17.59 20.60
C SER A 267 -18.06 16.32 19.77
N ASP A 268 -18.72 15.31 20.35
CA ASP A 268 -19.08 14.04 19.72
C ASP A 268 -20.13 14.16 18.60
N SER A 269 -20.87 15.25 18.55
CA SER A 269 -21.81 15.50 17.46
C SER A 269 -21.12 15.58 16.12
N PHE A 270 -21.59 14.84 15.12
CA PHE A 270 -21.04 14.89 13.76
C PHE A 270 -21.18 16.26 13.10
N THR A 271 -22.16 17.05 13.53
CA THR A 271 -22.36 18.43 13.10
C THR A 271 -21.57 19.46 13.91
N ALA A 272 -20.75 19.04 14.87
CA ALA A 272 -19.88 19.94 15.62
C ALA A 272 -18.82 20.56 14.69
N ALA A 273 -18.30 21.75 15.07
CA ALA A 273 -17.27 22.39 14.30
C ALA A 273 -15.94 21.63 14.45
N LEU A 274 -15.27 21.41 13.33
CA LEU A 274 -13.87 21.05 13.29
C LEU A 274 -13.02 22.11 14.01
N LYS A 275 -11.99 21.68 14.68
CA LYS A 275 -11.11 22.55 15.46
C LYS A 275 -9.71 22.54 14.91
N ASP A 276 -9.04 21.46 15.06
CA ASP A 276 -7.65 21.32 14.75
C ASP A 276 -7.40 20.15 13.79
N PHE A 277 -6.23 20.13 13.16
CA PHE A 277 -5.80 19.03 12.31
C PHE A 277 -4.29 18.93 12.27
N ILE A 278 -3.80 17.71 12.18
CA ILE A 278 -2.42 17.42 11.80
C ILE A 278 -2.41 17.10 10.30
N LYS A 279 -1.56 17.79 9.55
CA LYS A 279 -1.49 17.66 8.08
C LYS A 279 -1.40 16.21 7.62
N PRO A 280 -1.96 15.89 6.43
CA PRO A 280 -1.88 14.56 5.89
C PRO A 280 -0.44 14.07 5.75
N ILE A 281 -0.21 12.85 6.19
CA ILE A 281 1.01 12.08 5.92
C ILE A 281 0.74 11.09 4.79
N SER A 282 1.75 10.81 3.98
CA SER A 282 1.67 9.70 3.04
C SER A 282 1.75 8.39 3.81
N ILE A 283 0.74 7.55 3.66
CA ILE A 283 0.78 6.20 4.20
C ILE A 283 1.40 5.31 3.14
N SER A 284 2.70 5.14 3.17
CA SER A 284 3.42 4.16 2.34
C SER A 284 3.26 2.73 2.89
N GLY A 285 2.15 2.47 3.55
CA GLY A 285 1.77 1.15 4.03
C GLY A 285 0.98 0.34 3.01
N SER A 286 0.85 0.81 1.76
CA SER A 286 0.40 -0.06 0.67
C SER A 286 1.41 -1.18 0.54
N ARG A 287 1.04 -2.38 0.93
CA ARG A 287 1.85 -3.59 0.67
C ARG A 287 1.91 -3.90 -0.82
N CYS A 288 1.37 -3.04 -1.64
CA CYS A 288 1.25 -3.18 -3.07
C CYS A 288 1.91 -2.02 -3.79
N ALA A 289 2.35 -2.30 -4.99
CA ALA A 289 2.87 -1.33 -5.93
C ALA A 289 2.53 -1.76 -7.36
N ASP A 290 2.74 -0.88 -8.32
CA ASP A 290 2.52 -1.20 -9.71
C ASP A 290 3.81 -1.67 -10.37
N ILE A 291 3.70 -2.65 -11.28
CA ILE A 291 4.78 -3.04 -12.18
C ILE A 291 4.40 -2.50 -13.56
N ASN A 292 5.12 -1.49 -14.03
CA ASN A 292 4.93 -0.91 -15.33
C ASN A 292 5.85 -1.59 -16.35
N VAL A 293 5.30 -1.97 -17.49
CA VAL A 293 6.02 -2.62 -18.59
C VAL A 293 6.07 -1.69 -19.79
N VAL A 294 7.25 -1.55 -20.37
CA VAL A 294 7.48 -0.89 -21.66
C VAL A 294 8.05 -1.94 -22.60
N LYS A 295 7.44 -2.10 -23.76
CA LYS A 295 7.77 -3.09 -24.79
C LYS A 295 8.16 -2.41 -26.09
N THR A 296 9.34 -2.72 -26.59
CA THR A 296 9.85 -2.22 -27.87
C THR A 296 10.49 -3.35 -28.68
N ASP A 297 10.72 -3.11 -29.96
CA ASP A 297 11.63 -3.91 -30.77
C ASP A 297 13.10 -3.50 -30.52
N ASP A 298 14.01 -4.13 -31.25
CA ASP A 298 15.46 -3.91 -31.20
C ASP A 298 15.96 -2.82 -32.13
N ASP A 299 15.08 -2.01 -32.75
CA ASP A 299 15.46 -0.84 -33.54
C ASP A 299 16.12 0.26 -32.69
N SER A 300 16.78 1.18 -33.35
CA SER A 300 17.37 2.36 -32.71
C SER A 300 16.89 3.66 -33.38
N PRO A 301 15.93 4.41 -32.76
CA PRO A 301 15.22 4.10 -31.48
C PRO A 301 14.25 2.96 -31.62
N GLY A 302 14.03 2.21 -30.52
CA GLY A 302 13.10 1.08 -30.46
C GLY A 302 11.66 1.51 -30.79
N VAL A 303 10.97 0.70 -31.59
CA VAL A 303 9.56 0.91 -31.92
C VAL A 303 8.67 0.23 -30.91
N ALA A 304 7.63 0.92 -30.43
CA ALA A 304 6.67 0.39 -29.48
C ALA A 304 5.91 -0.82 -30.05
N LEU A 305 5.85 -1.91 -29.29
CA LEU A 305 5.18 -3.14 -29.69
C LEU A 305 3.84 -3.30 -28.98
N GLN A 306 2.76 -3.29 -29.75
CA GLN A 306 1.39 -3.54 -29.30
C GLN A 306 1.07 -5.04 -29.30
N GLY A 307 0.26 -5.48 -28.35
CA GLY A 307 -0.31 -6.82 -28.30
C GLY A 307 0.57 -7.88 -27.64
N ALA A 308 1.73 -7.51 -27.09
CA ALA A 308 2.48 -8.37 -26.21
C ALA A 308 1.67 -8.65 -24.93
N VAL A 309 1.57 -9.91 -24.51
CA VAL A 309 0.91 -10.28 -23.27
C VAL A 309 1.97 -10.73 -22.26
N PHE A 310 1.97 -10.09 -21.11
CA PHE A 310 2.81 -10.46 -19.98
C PHE A 310 1.98 -11.12 -18.89
N THR A 311 2.53 -12.14 -18.27
CA THR A 311 1.94 -12.84 -17.12
C THR A 311 2.88 -12.75 -15.94
N LEU A 312 2.29 -12.54 -14.74
CA LEU A 312 3.04 -12.46 -13.49
C LEU A 312 3.11 -13.86 -12.84
N TYR A 313 4.32 -14.25 -12.44
CA TYR A 313 4.60 -15.50 -11.72
C TYR A 313 5.25 -15.19 -10.38
N ASN A 314 4.95 -16.01 -9.36
CA ASN A 314 5.67 -15.94 -8.10
C ASN A 314 7.08 -16.52 -8.29
N ASP A 315 8.11 -15.85 -7.79
CA ASP A 315 9.47 -16.36 -7.78
C ASP A 315 9.64 -17.29 -6.56
N ALA A 316 9.77 -18.58 -6.82
CA ALA A 316 9.91 -19.59 -5.77
C ALA A 316 11.32 -19.59 -5.15
N GLU A 317 12.33 -19.08 -5.86
CA GLU A 317 13.73 -19.05 -5.44
C GLU A 317 14.35 -17.65 -5.58
N PRO A 318 13.92 -16.65 -4.78
CA PRO A 318 14.29 -15.24 -4.96
C PRO A 318 15.78 -14.94 -4.76
N SER A 319 16.59 -15.94 -4.40
CA SER A 319 18.02 -15.76 -4.17
C SER A 319 18.91 -15.94 -5.42
N GLY A 320 18.34 -16.08 -6.63
CA GLY A 320 19.10 -16.01 -7.88
C GLY A 320 18.98 -17.22 -8.81
N GLY A 321 17.79 -17.70 -9.07
CA GLY A 321 17.46 -18.67 -10.14
C GLY A 321 17.21 -17.99 -11.49
N ALA A 322 17.09 -18.80 -12.56
CA ALA A 322 16.42 -18.41 -13.79
C ALA A 322 14.95 -18.80 -13.68
N PHE A 323 14.07 -18.11 -14.43
CA PHE A 323 12.64 -18.47 -14.48
C PHE A 323 12.47 -19.96 -14.85
N ASP A 324 11.73 -20.69 -14.02
CA ASP A 324 11.33 -22.08 -14.24
C ASP A 324 9.82 -22.22 -14.09
N SER A 325 9.13 -22.46 -15.19
CA SER A 325 7.66 -22.59 -15.23
C SER A 325 7.11 -23.79 -14.44
N VAL A 326 7.96 -24.67 -13.91
CA VAL A 326 7.56 -25.80 -13.07
C VAL A 326 7.49 -25.39 -11.59
N THR A 327 8.42 -24.56 -11.14
CA THR A 327 8.53 -24.10 -9.76
C THR A 327 7.92 -22.70 -9.56
N ASP A 328 8.09 -21.80 -10.53
CA ASP A 328 7.51 -20.48 -10.52
C ASP A 328 6.07 -20.53 -11.04
N LEU A 329 5.12 -20.48 -10.14
CA LEU A 329 3.71 -20.61 -10.50
C LEU A 329 3.07 -19.25 -10.80
N ALA A 330 2.21 -19.21 -11.81
CA ALA A 330 1.45 -18.01 -12.10
C ALA A 330 0.67 -17.52 -10.85
N VAL A 331 0.66 -16.21 -10.64
CA VAL A 331 -0.11 -15.57 -9.56
C VAL A 331 -1.59 -15.94 -9.72
N THR A 332 -2.25 -16.30 -8.62
CA THR A 332 -3.65 -16.71 -8.62
C THR A 332 -4.53 -15.66 -7.91
N PRO A 333 -5.59 -15.13 -8.55
CA PRO A 333 -6.02 -15.37 -9.94
C PRO A 333 -4.96 -14.88 -10.95
N ALA A 334 -4.93 -15.48 -12.15
CA ALA A 334 -3.94 -15.17 -13.17
C ALA A 334 -3.93 -13.67 -13.48
N THR A 335 -2.78 -13.05 -13.26
CA THR A 335 -2.60 -11.60 -13.42
C THR A 335 -1.80 -11.35 -14.69
N THR A 336 -2.41 -10.69 -15.67
CA THR A 336 -1.81 -10.40 -16.96
C THR A 336 -1.95 -8.94 -17.34
N CYS A 337 -1.04 -8.42 -18.18
CA CYS A 337 -1.23 -7.16 -18.87
C CYS A 337 -0.90 -7.27 -20.36
N THR A 338 -1.57 -6.49 -21.21
CA THR A 338 -1.39 -6.48 -22.66
C THR A 338 -0.94 -5.09 -23.10
N THR A 339 0.14 -5.00 -23.89
CA THR A 339 0.67 -3.72 -24.34
C THR A 339 -0.26 -3.02 -25.33
N GLY A 340 -0.49 -1.72 -25.09
CA GLY A 340 -1.21 -0.82 -25.99
C GLY A 340 -0.37 -0.38 -27.20
N ALA A 341 -0.93 0.52 -28.00
CA ALA A 341 -0.25 1.09 -29.17
C ALA A 341 1.01 1.89 -28.81
N ASP A 342 1.17 2.31 -27.57
CA ASP A 342 2.36 2.97 -27.03
C ASP A 342 3.39 1.99 -26.46
N GLY A 343 3.18 0.69 -26.64
CA GLY A 343 4.03 -0.38 -26.12
C GLY A 343 3.98 -0.55 -24.61
N LYS A 344 2.97 0.00 -23.91
CA LYS A 344 2.91 0.00 -22.45
C LYS A 344 1.75 -0.81 -21.92
N CYS A 345 1.98 -1.46 -20.78
CA CYS A 345 0.93 -1.99 -19.91
C CYS A 345 1.40 -1.97 -18.44
N SER A 346 0.52 -2.27 -17.51
CA SER A 346 0.89 -2.35 -16.10
C SER A 346 0.11 -3.43 -15.37
N PHE A 347 0.76 -4.03 -14.38
CA PHE A 347 0.12 -4.80 -13.34
C PHE A 347 -0.11 -3.85 -12.18
N ALA A 348 -1.37 -3.50 -11.94
CA ALA A 348 -1.75 -2.56 -10.89
C ALA A 348 -1.94 -3.27 -9.56
N ARG A 349 -1.51 -2.62 -8.47
CA ARG A 349 -1.76 -3.07 -7.09
C ARG A 349 -1.29 -4.51 -6.82
N VAL A 350 -0.08 -4.84 -7.27
CA VAL A 350 0.56 -6.13 -6.97
C VAL A 350 1.12 -6.09 -5.56
N GLN A 351 0.85 -7.13 -4.76
CA GLN A 351 1.41 -7.24 -3.41
C GLN A 351 2.94 -7.23 -3.43
N ALA A 352 3.56 -6.66 -2.40
CA ALA A 352 5.02 -6.73 -2.24
C ALA A 352 5.50 -8.18 -2.17
N GLY A 353 6.56 -8.51 -2.90
CA GLY A 353 7.06 -9.87 -3.03
C GLY A 353 8.07 -9.99 -4.14
N ASN A 354 8.47 -11.21 -4.43
CA ASN A 354 9.39 -11.54 -5.51
C ASN A 354 8.61 -12.22 -6.64
N TYR A 355 8.80 -11.72 -7.86
CA TYR A 355 8.04 -12.15 -9.02
C TYR A 355 8.93 -12.29 -10.24
N TRP A 356 8.42 -13.05 -11.21
CA TRP A 356 8.86 -13.05 -12.58
C TRP A 356 7.80 -12.39 -13.46
N VAL A 357 8.21 -11.48 -14.33
CA VAL A 357 7.39 -10.93 -15.41
C VAL A 357 7.80 -11.64 -16.69
N VAL A 358 6.89 -12.41 -17.25
CA VAL A 358 7.15 -13.30 -18.40
C VAL A 358 6.25 -12.90 -19.56
N GLU A 359 6.83 -12.70 -20.72
CA GLU A 359 6.07 -12.54 -21.97
C GLU A 359 5.49 -13.90 -22.38
N THR A 360 4.18 -14.01 -22.39
CA THR A 360 3.45 -15.25 -22.73
C THR A 360 2.78 -15.21 -24.11
N THR A 361 2.72 -14.02 -24.72
CA THR A 361 2.33 -13.86 -26.11
C THR A 361 3.21 -12.80 -26.74
N THR A 362 3.98 -13.18 -27.74
CA THR A 362 4.90 -12.32 -28.46
C THR A 362 4.21 -11.72 -29.68
N PRO A 363 4.41 -10.43 -29.99
CA PRO A 363 3.95 -9.82 -31.25
C PRO A 363 4.53 -10.52 -32.49
N ALA A 364 3.71 -10.68 -33.52
CA ALA A 364 4.11 -11.38 -34.74
C ALA A 364 5.35 -10.75 -35.39
N GLY A 365 6.29 -11.57 -35.87
CA GLY A 365 7.54 -11.16 -36.50
C GLY A 365 8.63 -10.76 -35.50
N HIS A 366 8.54 -11.22 -34.27
CA HIS A 366 9.53 -10.96 -33.22
C HIS A 366 9.81 -12.21 -32.38
N ASP A 367 10.98 -12.29 -31.82
CA ASP A 367 11.35 -13.31 -30.81
C ASP A 367 10.89 -12.85 -29.43
N THR A 368 10.53 -13.81 -28.57
CA THR A 368 10.07 -13.57 -27.21
C THR A 368 11.19 -12.97 -26.32
N ALA A 369 10.86 -11.95 -25.55
CA ALA A 369 11.77 -11.37 -24.57
C ALA A 369 12.12 -12.33 -23.43
N VAL A 370 13.33 -12.17 -22.88
CA VAL A 370 13.78 -12.92 -21.70
C VAL A 370 12.96 -12.51 -20.48
N PRO A 371 12.47 -13.46 -19.66
CA PRO A 371 11.82 -13.17 -18.39
C PRO A 371 12.67 -12.30 -17.47
N GLN A 372 12.02 -11.37 -16.75
CA GLN A 372 12.70 -10.51 -15.78
C GLN A 372 12.18 -10.74 -14.37
N ALA A 373 13.13 -10.96 -13.45
CA ALA A 373 12.82 -11.01 -12.01
C ALA A 373 12.57 -9.60 -11.47
N VAL A 374 11.65 -9.46 -10.55
CA VAL A 374 11.35 -8.21 -9.86
C VAL A 374 11.10 -8.45 -8.38
N THR A 375 11.79 -7.71 -7.52
CA THR A 375 11.44 -7.58 -6.11
C THR A 375 10.60 -6.33 -5.94
N LEU A 376 9.32 -6.52 -5.63
CA LEU A 376 8.36 -5.44 -5.46
C LEU A 376 8.28 -5.05 -3.99
N VAL A 377 8.59 -3.80 -3.70
CA VAL A 377 8.46 -3.21 -2.37
C VAL A 377 7.17 -2.39 -2.32
N GLY A 378 6.36 -2.60 -1.31
CA GLY A 378 5.10 -1.87 -1.17
C GLY A 378 5.27 -0.36 -1.24
N GLY A 379 4.38 0.31 -1.94
CA GLY A 379 4.41 1.75 -2.19
C GLY A 379 5.45 2.22 -3.22
N THR A 380 6.28 1.33 -3.77
CA THR A 380 7.34 1.70 -4.73
C THR A 380 7.11 1.00 -6.06
N ASN A 381 6.63 1.75 -7.06
CA ASN A 381 6.40 1.21 -8.40
C ASN A 381 7.71 0.85 -9.10
N VAL A 382 7.68 -0.25 -9.86
CA VAL A 382 8.82 -0.73 -10.64
C VAL A 382 8.53 -0.55 -12.13
N ASN A 383 9.54 -0.14 -12.91
CA ASN A 383 9.45 -0.03 -14.36
C ASN A 383 10.38 -1.05 -15.00
N LEU A 384 9.84 -1.89 -15.87
CA LEU A 384 10.56 -2.92 -16.62
C LEU A 384 10.52 -2.57 -18.10
N ALA A 385 11.64 -2.79 -18.78
CA ALA A 385 11.74 -2.61 -20.23
C ALA A 385 12.06 -3.98 -20.87
N PHE A 386 11.23 -4.37 -21.83
CA PHE A 386 11.39 -5.59 -22.60
C PHE A 386 11.64 -5.23 -24.07
N VAL A 387 12.62 -5.88 -24.66
CA VAL A 387 12.99 -5.69 -26.06
C VAL A 387 12.83 -7.03 -26.79
N ASP A 388 12.03 -7.05 -27.85
CA ASP A 388 11.93 -8.21 -28.73
C ASP A 388 12.79 -7.99 -29.96
N PRO A 389 13.75 -8.88 -30.22
CA PRO A 389 14.43 -8.91 -31.48
C PRO A 389 13.45 -9.20 -32.62
N ARG A 390 13.58 -8.47 -33.69
CA ARG A 390 12.78 -8.75 -34.90
C ARG A 390 13.27 -9.99 -35.61
N ASP A 391 12.33 -10.79 -36.07
CA ASP A 391 12.64 -11.84 -37.03
C ASP A 391 13.25 -11.23 -38.28
N PHE A 392 14.30 -11.77 -38.75
CA PHE A 392 14.95 -11.29 -39.96
C PHE A 392 14.83 -12.29 -41.11
N LYS A 393 14.79 -11.76 -42.30
CA LYS A 393 14.69 -12.53 -43.53
C LYS A 393 16.09 -12.73 -44.12
N VAL A 394 16.59 -13.95 -44.19
CA VAL A 394 17.81 -14.31 -44.88
C VAL A 394 17.49 -14.72 -46.31
N ILE A 395 18.05 -14.07 -47.29
CA ILE A 395 17.84 -14.42 -48.70
C ILE A 395 19.17 -14.93 -49.27
N VAL A 396 19.28 -16.22 -49.62
CA VAL A 396 20.45 -16.84 -50.29
C VAL A 396 20.16 -16.98 -51.78
N LEU A 397 20.93 -16.31 -52.62
CA LEU A 397 20.82 -16.35 -54.09
C LEU A 397 22.06 -16.98 -54.66
N VAL A 398 21.90 -17.96 -55.52
CA VAL A 398 22.97 -18.46 -56.37
C VAL A 398 22.79 -17.89 -57.77
N CYS A 399 23.73 -17.05 -58.17
CA CYS A 399 23.64 -16.32 -59.42
C CYS A 399 24.70 -16.80 -60.41
N LYS A 400 24.38 -16.81 -61.69
CA LYS A 400 25.36 -17.09 -62.74
C LYS A 400 26.25 -15.87 -62.94
N GLU A 401 27.55 -16.04 -62.95
CA GLU A 401 28.52 -14.98 -63.15
C GLU A 401 28.40 -14.32 -64.51
N ALA A 402 27.99 -15.09 -65.54
CA ALA A 402 27.95 -14.61 -66.92
C ALA A 402 26.83 -13.59 -67.19
N ASP A 403 25.68 -13.65 -66.53
CA ASP A 403 24.48 -12.86 -66.84
C ASP A 403 23.67 -12.39 -65.63
N ASN A 404 24.17 -12.61 -64.43
CA ASN A 404 23.47 -12.32 -63.18
C ASN A 404 22.05 -12.93 -63.08
N SER A 405 21.79 -14.00 -63.83
CA SER A 405 20.53 -14.75 -63.70
C SER A 405 20.60 -15.74 -62.53
N LEU A 406 19.43 -16.08 -61.96
CA LEU A 406 19.37 -17.07 -60.91
C LEU A 406 19.73 -18.45 -61.43
N TYR A 407 20.58 -19.16 -60.69
CA TYR A 407 20.84 -20.59 -60.93
C TYR A 407 19.78 -21.43 -60.23
N SER A 408 19.29 -22.47 -60.89
CA SER A 408 18.45 -23.44 -60.20
C SER A 408 19.33 -24.24 -59.24
N SER A 409 19.17 -24.04 -57.95
CA SER A 409 19.97 -24.66 -56.92
C SER A 409 19.08 -25.08 -55.75
N THR A 410 19.50 -26.08 -55.00
CA THR A 410 18.89 -26.44 -53.73
C THR A 410 19.66 -25.76 -52.63
N VAL A 411 18.96 -25.03 -51.77
CA VAL A 411 19.56 -24.37 -50.59
C VAL A 411 18.99 -25.01 -49.35
N THR A 412 19.86 -25.45 -48.45
CA THR A 412 19.47 -25.98 -47.16
C THR A 412 19.85 -24.94 -46.10
N VAL A 413 18.84 -24.55 -45.29
CA VAL A 413 19.09 -23.66 -44.12
C VAL A 413 18.53 -24.40 -42.88
N ASP A 414 19.32 -24.43 -41.83
CA ASP A 414 19.04 -25.19 -40.60
C ASP A 414 18.66 -26.66 -40.88
N GLY A 415 19.30 -27.28 -41.87
CA GLY A 415 19.03 -28.66 -42.26
C GLY A 415 17.72 -28.89 -43.07
N VAL A 416 16.96 -27.83 -43.35
CA VAL A 416 15.73 -27.90 -44.13
C VAL A 416 16.00 -27.53 -45.57
N GLU A 417 15.73 -28.47 -46.50
CA GLU A 417 15.88 -28.22 -47.91
C GLU A 417 14.75 -27.32 -48.48
N LYS A 418 15.14 -26.21 -49.15
CA LYS A 418 14.23 -25.32 -49.84
C LYS A 418 14.60 -25.35 -51.33
N SER A 419 13.75 -25.86 -52.17
CA SER A 419 13.93 -25.77 -53.63
C SER A 419 13.73 -24.36 -54.11
N SER A 420 14.73 -23.82 -54.84
CA SER A 420 14.78 -22.53 -55.51
C SER A 420 13.75 -21.48 -55.07
N LEU A 421 14.23 -20.51 -54.51
CA LEU A 421 13.65 -19.19 -54.16
C LEU A 421 12.14 -19.04 -54.40
N GLY A 422 11.42 -18.89 -53.31
CA GLY A 422 10.14 -18.21 -53.31
C GLY A 422 10.22 -16.83 -54.02
N ALA A 423 9.11 -16.22 -54.27
CA ALA A 423 9.02 -14.95 -54.92
C ALA A 423 9.98 -13.92 -54.31
N ALA A 424 10.66 -13.15 -55.12
CA ALA A 424 11.47 -12.04 -54.68
C ALA A 424 10.67 -11.13 -53.73
N PRO A 425 11.31 -10.54 -52.70
CA PRO A 425 10.65 -9.56 -51.86
C PRO A 425 9.97 -8.49 -52.71
N SER A 426 8.79 -8.04 -52.30
CA SER A 426 8.00 -7.07 -53.08
C SER A 426 8.85 -5.88 -53.51
N GLY A 427 8.92 -5.66 -54.81
CA GLY A 427 9.64 -4.49 -55.38
C GLY A 427 11.01 -4.78 -55.99
N LEU A 428 11.57 -6.01 -55.88
CA LEU A 428 12.85 -6.38 -56.49
C LEU A 428 12.70 -7.52 -57.47
N THR A 429 13.37 -7.45 -58.61
CA THR A 429 13.49 -8.55 -59.59
C THR A 429 14.63 -9.48 -59.19
N ASN A 430 14.55 -10.75 -59.63
CA ASN A 430 15.62 -11.73 -59.38
C ASN A 430 17.02 -11.24 -59.88
N SER A 431 17.05 -10.53 -60.98
CA SER A 431 18.29 -9.93 -61.55
C SER A 431 18.86 -8.82 -60.64
N GLN A 432 17.99 -7.98 -60.06
CA GLN A 432 18.42 -6.95 -59.13
C GLN A 432 18.96 -7.57 -57.80
N LEU A 433 18.32 -8.63 -57.33
CA LEU A 433 18.81 -9.37 -56.16
C LEU A 433 20.17 -10.01 -56.41
N CYS A 434 20.38 -10.63 -57.59
CA CYS A 434 21.68 -11.19 -57.97
C CYS A 434 22.78 -10.15 -58.02
N SER A 435 22.48 -8.93 -58.46
CA SER A 435 23.46 -7.82 -58.52
C SER A 435 23.80 -7.28 -57.11
N LEU A 436 22.96 -7.46 -56.13
CA LEU A 436 23.19 -7.08 -54.74
C LEU A 436 23.99 -8.10 -53.93
N GLY A 437 24.15 -9.32 -54.46
CA GLY A 437 24.94 -10.41 -53.79
C GLY A 437 24.34 -10.88 -52.50
N GLY A 438 23.04 -11.20 -52.50
CA GLY A 438 22.34 -11.55 -51.28
C GLY A 438 21.49 -12.81 -51.35
N ALA A 439 21.00 -13.28 -50.24
CA ALA A 439 20.25 -14.52 -50.05
C ALA A 439 19.02 -14.34 -49.19
N ALA A 440 17.80 -14.87 -49.52
CA ALA A 440 16.57 -14.59 -48.76
C ALA A 440 15.91 -15.84 -48.14
N TYR A 441 15.61 -15.78 -46.82
CA TYR A 441 14.84 -16.73 -46.07
C TYR A 441 13.83 -16.03 -45.15
N ASP A 442 12.58 -16.51 -45.13
CA ASP A 442 11.52 -16.00 -44.27
C ASP A 442 11.55 -16.62 -42.90
N ASP A 443 11.15 -15.84 -41.88
CA ASP A 443 10.87 -16.25 -40.49
C ASP A 443 12.08 -16.91 -39.79
N LYS A 444 13.17 -16.17 -39.63
CA LYS A 444 14.32 -16.60 -38.82
C LYS A 444 14.45 -15.76 -37.58
N SER A 445 14.51 -16.45 -36.43
CA SER A 445 14.85 -15.86 -35.15
C SER A 445 16.27 -15.31 -35.12
N HIS A 446 16.58 -14.46 -34.16
CA HIS A 446 17.94 -13.97 -33.91
C HIS A 446 18.90 -15.13 -33.61
N GLY A 447 20.00 -15.24 -34.32
CA GLY A 447 20.99 -16.28 -34.11
C GLY A 447 21.81 -16.65 -35.33
N SER A 448 22.64 -17.68 -35.20
CA SER A 448 23.44 -18.23 -36.30
C SER A 448 22.64 -19.31 -37.05
N HIS A 449 22.38 -19.05 -38.35
CA HIS A 449 21.65 -19.98 -39.22
C HIS A 449 22.60 -20.56 -40.28
N PRO A 450 23.09 -21.83 -40.10
CA PRO A 450 23.95 -22.45 -41.10
C PRO A 450 23.20 -22.68 -42.40
N ALA A 451 23.77 -22.20 -43.48
CA ALA A 451 23.26 -22.39 -44.85
C ALA A 451 24.22 -23.18 -45.71
N ASN A 452 23.73 -24.23 -46.37
CA ASN A 452 24.48 -25.03 -47.37
C ASN A 452 23.84 -24.90 -48.75
N VAL A 453 24.66 -24.70 -49.76
CA VAL A 453 24.20 -24.55 -51.15
C VAL A 453 24.73 -25.74 -51.95
N THR A 454 23.81 -26.52 -52.58
CA THR A 454 24.18 -27.58 -53.51
C THR A 454 23.86 -27.12 -54.94
N ILE A 455 24.88 -27.08 -55.76
CA ILE A 455 24.74 -26.73 -57.20
C ILE A 455 24.77 -28.05 -57.97
N PRO A 456 23.72 -28.38 -58.76
CA PRO A 456 23.75 -29.52 -59.65
C PRO A 456 24.88 -29.40 -60.65
N GLN A 457 25.65 -30.49 -60.92
CA GLN A 457 26.70 -30.54 -61.93
C GLN A 457 26.13 -30.52 -63.32
#